data_70b6a8bd3c8c7da4710c26b794ae5f72
#
_entry.id   70b6a8bd3c8c7da4710c26b794ae5f72
#
_cell.length_a   1.000
_cell.length_b   1.000
_cell.length_c   1.000
_cell.angle_alpha   90.00
_cell.angle_beta   90.00
_cell.angle_gamma   90.00
#
_symmetry.space_group_name_H-M   'P 1'
#
loop_
_entity.id
_entity.type
_entity.pdbx_description
1 polymer ?
#
loop_
_entity_poly.entity_id
_entity_poly.type
_entity_poly.pdbx_seq_one_letter_code
_entity_poly.pdbx_strand_id
1 'polypeptide(L)'
;MKKLNYHNGFMALMAVLVLGGGTLLLALSSSYLGLAELESSNLETKAGQALVAADGCLDETLRRLRLNPAYTGGSLTLGDASCIITVTGSGTKTIMITATLGQINKKIQVTASLTGNVINQPITWTELAN
;
A
#
# COMPACT_ATOMS: atom_id res chain seq x y z
N MET A 1 72.31 -1.45 17.12
CA MET A 1 71.38 -2.04 16.16
C MET A 1 70.11 -2.36 16.88
N LYS A 2 69.03 -1.64 16.56
CA LYS A 2 67.70 -1.83 17.16
C LYS A 2 67.10 -3.08 16.52
N LYS A 3 66.94 -4.16 17.28
CA LYS A 3 66.20 -5.35 16.81
C LYS A 3 64.79 -4.91 16.50
N LEU A 4 64.42 -4.86 15.24
CA LEU A 4 63.06 -4.72 14.79
C LEU A 4 62.28 -5.98 15.24
N ASN A 5 61.42 -5.82 16.25
CA ASN A 5 60.53 -6.89 16.70
C ASN A 5 59.54 -7.25 15.59
N TYR A 6 59.82 -8.23 14.81
CA TYR A 6 59.00 -8.73 13.69
C TYR A 6 57.61 -9.21 14.12
N HIS A 7 57.40 -9.48 15.42
CA HIS A 7 56.14 -9.93 15.97
C HIS A 7 55.08 -8.81 16.07
N ASN A 8 55.49 -7.53 16.17
CA ASN A 8 54.54 -6.42 16.29
C ASN A 8 53.88 -6.10 14.94
N GLY A 9 54.53 -6.36 13.80
CA GLY A 9 53.96 -6.16 12.47
C GLY A 9 52.84 -7.17 12.14
N PHE A 10 53.06 -8.42 12.55
CA PHE A 10 52.07 -9.48 12.31
C PHE A 10 50.79 -9.25 13.14
N MET A 11 50.90 -8.84 14.40
CA MET A 11 49.76 -8.50 15.25
C MET A 11 48.99 -7.31 14.72
N ALA A 12 49.67 -6.27 14.21
CA ALA A 12 49.02 -5.14 13.60
C ALA A 12 48.26 -5.52 12.32
N LEU A 13 48.81 -6.38 11.50
CA LEU A 13 48.19 -6.87 10.26
C LEU A 13 46.93 -7.70 10.55
N MET A 14 47.01 -8.60 11.56
CA MET A 14 45.84 -9.36 12.01
C MET A 14 44.76 -8.49 12.56
N ALA A 15 45.11 -7.47 13.37
CA ALA A 15 44.10 -6.51 13.90
C ALA A 15 43.38 -5.75 12.79
N VAL A 16 44.08 -5.29 11.75
CA VAL A 16 43.51 -4.60 10.60
C VAL A 16 42.59 -5.52 9.79
N LEU A 17 42.97 -6.79 9.59
CA LEU A 17 42.14 -7.76 8.88
C LEU A 17 40.83 -8.07 9.63
N VAL A 18 40.90 -8.25 10.95
CA VAL A 18 39.70 -8.52 11.76
C VAL A 18 38.77 -7.30 11.82
N LEU A 19 39.31 -6.11 12.03
CA LEU A 19 38.51 -4.88 12.02
C LEU A 19 37.96 -4.59 10.63
N GLY A 20 38.72 -4.75 9.56
CA GLY A 20 38.28 -4.57 8.19
C GLY A 20 37.18 -5.56 7.79
N GLY A 21 37.35 -6.83 8.16
CA GLY A 21 36.33 -7.87 7.93
C GLY A 21 35.04 -7.59 8.72
N GLY A 22 35.16 -7.19 9.98
CA GLY A 22 34.01 -6.81 10.81
C GLY A 22 33.21 -5.63 10.27
N THR A 23 33.90 -4.57 9.83
CA THR A 23 33.23 -3.40 9.23
C THR A 23 32.56 -3.73 7.90
N LEU A 24 33.16 -4.61 7.10
CA LEU A 24 32.57 -5.03 5.83
C LEU A 24 31.28 -5.82 6.04
N LEU A 25 31.24 -6.72 7.03
CA LEU A 25 30.05 -7.48 7.38
C LEU A 25 28.92 -6.58 7.86
N LEU A 26 29.24 -5.57 8.68
CA LEU A 26 28.24 -4.59 9.15
C LEU A 26 27.69 -3.75 7.99
N ALA A 27 28.55 -3.33 7.06
CA ALA A 27 28.13 -2.58 5.89
C ALA A 27 27.19 -3.39 4.98
N LEU A 28 27.49 -4.65 4.74
CA LEU A 28 26.64 -5.54 3.96
C LEU A 28 25.28 -5.77 4.63
N SER A 29 25.27 -6.00 5.93
CA SER A 29 24.03 -6.19 6.70
C SER A 29 23.12 -4.97 6.64
N SER A 30 23.69 -3.78 6.76
CA SER A 30 22.92 -2.50 6.65
C SER A 30 22.33 -2.30 5.26
N SER A 31 23.05 -2.71 4.21
CA SER A 31 22.58 -2.61 2.83
C SER A 31 21.38 -3.53 2.57
N TYR A 32 21.39 -4.75 3.10
CA TYR A 32 20.26 -5.68 2.98
C TYR A 32 19.00 -5.19 3.69
N LEU A 33 19.16 -4.61 4.90
CA LEU A 33 18.04 -4.02 5.64
C LEU A 33 17.43 -2.83 4.87
N GLY A 34 18.27 -1.97 4.29
CA GLY A 34 17.80 -0.83 3.50
C GLY A 34 16.99 -1.24 2.26
N LEU A 35 17.39 -2.30 1.57
CA LEU A 35 16.64 -2.83 0.42
C LEU A 35 15.26 -3.37 0.84
N ALA A 36 15.18 -4.10 1.95
CA ALA A 36 13.92 -4.62 2.47
C ALA A 36 12.96 -3.50 2.90
N GLU A 37 13.47 -2.43 3.50
CA GLU A 37 12.67 -1.24 3.84
C GLU A 37 12.14 -0.52 2.60
N LEU A 38 12.93 -0.38 1.55
CA LEU A 38 12.50 0.24 0.30
C LEU A 38 11.37 -0.55 -0.38
N GLU A 39 11.45 -1.87 -0.37
CA GLU A 39 10.42 -2.74 -0.93
C GLU A 39 9.11 -2.63 -0.13
N SER A 40 9.19 -2.66 1.19
CA SER A 40 8.04 -2.48 2.08
C SER A 40 7.38 -1.11 1.90
N SER A 41 8.15 -0.04 1.85
CA SER A 41 7.67 1.33 1.62
C SER A 41 6.97 1.48 0.27
N ASN A 42 7.48 0.82 -0.76
CA ASN A 42 6.87 0.86 -2.10
C ASN A 42 5.51 0.14 -2.12
N LEU A 43 5.39 -1.00 -1.43
CA LEU A 43 4.12 -1.72 -1.29
C LEU A 43 3.09 -0.90 -0.53
N GLU A 44 3.49 -0.25 0.56
CA GLU A 44 2.62 0.61 1.36
C GLU A 44 2.13 1.83 0.55
N THR A 45 3.02 2.45 -0.21
CA THR A 45 2.65 3.55 -1.11
C THR A 45 1.63 3.12 -2.16
N LYS A 46 1.82 1.96 -2.79
CA LYS A 46 0.86 1.41 -3.75
C LYS A 46 -0.47 1.03 -3.11
N ALA A 47 -0.45 0.51 -1.88
CA ALA A 47 -1.68 0.22 -1.13
C ALA A 47 -2.46 1.50 -0.82
N GLY A 48 -1.78 2.58 -0.44
CA GLY A 48 -2.38 3.91 -0.27
C GLY A 48 -2.99 4.44 -1.56
N GLN A 49 -2.28 4.32 -2.69
CA GLN A 49 -2.79 4.73 -4.00
C GLN A 49 -4.03 3.91 -4.42
N ALA A 50 -4.05 2.61 -4.16
CA ALA A 50 -5.21 1.76 -4.43
C ALA A 50 -6.42 2.17 -3.58
N LEU A 51 -6.21 2.56 -2.32
CA LEU A 51 -7.26 3.06 -1.45
C LEU A 51 -7.83 4.40 -1.94
N VAL A 52 -6.97 5.34 -2.32
CA VAL A 52 -7.39 6.63 -2.91
C VAL A 52 -8.18 6.41 -4.21
N ALA A 53 -7.77 5.44 -5.02
CA ALA A 53 -8.52 5.08 -6.23
C ALA A 53 -9.90 4.49 -5.88
N ALA A 54 -10.00 3.68 -4.82
CA ALA A 54 -11.29 3.17 -4.33
C ALA A 54 -12.22 4.30 -3.90
N ASP A 55 -11.71 5.30 -3.19
CA ASP A 55 -12.48 6.48 -2.79
C ASP A 55 -12.93 7.31 -4.00
N GLY A 56 -12.07 7.50 -4.99
CA GLY A 56 -12.45 8.16 -6.24
C GLY A 56 -13.53 7.41 -7.01
N CYS A 57 -13.47 6.07 -7.03
CA CYS A 57 -14.53 5.24 -7.60
C CYS A 57 -15.82 5.30 -6.81
N LEU A 58 -15.75 5.49 -5.48
CA LEU A 58 -16.90 5.70 -4.63
C LEU A 58 -17.62 7.01 -4.97
N ASP A 59 -16.88 8.11 -5.09
CA ASP A 59 -17.44 9.42 -5.45
C ASP A 59 -18.19 9.36 -6.78
N GLU A 60 -17.62 8.73 -7.79
CA GLU A 60 -18.28 8.53 -9.08
C GLU A 60 -19.52 7.64 -8.95
N THR A 61 -19.46 6.60 -8.12
CA THR A 61 -20.60 5.73 -7.85
C THR A 61 -21.76 6.49 -7.20
N LEU A 62 -21.45 7.30 -6.20
CA LEU A 62 -22.45 8.15 -5.52
C LEU A 62 -23.05 9.18 -6.49
N ARG A 63 -22.25 9.76 -7.36
CA ARG A 63 -22.72 10.64 -8.43
C ARG A 63 -23.71 9.92 -9.36
N ARG A 64 -23.36 8.69 -9.80
CA ARG A 64 -24.24 7.88 -10.67
C ARG A 64 -25.53 7.48 -9.97
N LEU A 65 -25.47 7.14 -8.68
CA LEU A 65 -26.66 6.82 -7.89
C LEU A 65 -27.62 8.00 -7.72
N ARG A 66 -27.10 9.24 -7.65
CA ARG A 66 -27.94 10.45 -7.65
C ARG A 66 -28.64 10.67 -8.97
N LEU A 67 -27.99 10.35 -10.09
CA LEU A 67 -28.58 10.47 -11.43
C LEU A 67 -29.51 9.29 -11.75
N ASN A 68 -29.20 8.11 -11.27
CA ASN A 68 -29.98 6.90 -11.49
C ASN A 68 -29.98 6.02 -10.23
N PRO A 69 -31.03 6.10 -9.40
CA PRO A 69 -31.16 5.27 -8.20
C PRO A 69 -31.19 3.75 -8.45
N ALA A 70 -31.43 3.32 -9.70
CA ALA A 70 -31.43 1.93 -10.11
C ALA A 70 -30.03 1.43 -10.52
N TYR A 71 -28.97 2.24 -10.38
CA TYR A 71 -27.61 1.85 -10.71
C TYR A 71 -27.16 0.66 -9.87
N THR A 72 -26.66 -0.40 -10.50
CA THR A 72 -26.27 -1.67 -9.85
C THR A 72 -24.78 -1.89 -9.80
N GLY A 73 -24.00 -1.02 -10.43
CA GLY A 73 -22.54 -1.14 -10.45
C GLY A 73 -21.96 -1.22 -11.86
N GLY A 74 -20.71 -1.60 -11.93
CA GLY A 74 -19.96 -1.68 -13.19
C GLY A 74 -18.45 -1.63 -12.93
N SER A 75 -17.69 -1.39 -13.98
CA SER A 75 -16.25 -1.16 -13.90
C SER A 75 -15.89 0.29 -14.21
N LEU A 76 -14.86 0.79 -13.56
CA LEU A 76 -14.31 2.13 -13.76
C LEU A 76 -12.79 2.05 -13.70
N THR A 77 -12.11 2.83 -14.54
CA THR A 77 -10.65 2.93 -14.50
C THR A 77 -10.27 4.36 -14.11
N LEU A 78 -9.40 4.49 -13.13
CA LEU A 78 -8.86 5.74 -12.62
C LEU A 78 -7.33 5.71 -12.68
N GLY A 79 -6.75 6.35 -13.69
CA GLY A 79 -5.33 6.24 -13.98
C GLY A 79 -4.94 4.78 -14.24
N ASP A 80 -3.99 4.26 -13.45
CA ASP A 80 -3.50 2.88 -13.55
C ASP A 80 -4.32 1.89 -12.68
N ALA A 81 -5.28 2.39 -11.90
CA ALA A 81 -6.13 1.58 -11.05
C ALA A 81 -7.45 1.23 -11.75
N SER A 82 -7.90 0.00 -11.59
CA SER A 82 -9.22 -0.46 -12.03
C SER A 82 -10.12 -0.73 -10.83
N CYS A 83 -11.37 -0.30 -10.90
CA CYS A 83 -12.37 -0.52 -9.88
C CYS A 83 -13.49 -1.41 -10.41
N ILE A 84 -13.89 -2.39 -9.61
CA ILE A 84 -15.12 -3.15 -9.80
C ILE A 84 -16.10 -2.69 -8.73
N ILE A 85 -17.26 -2.22 -9.17
CA ILE A 85 -18.29 -1.62 -8.31
C ILE A 85 -19.51 -2.54 -8.33
N THR A 86 -20.02 -2.88 -7.17
CA THR A 86 -21.29 -3.60 -7.01
C THR A 86 -22.19 -2.82 -6.06
N VAL A 87 -23.41 -2.55 -6.49
CA VAL A 87 -24.41 -1.84 -5.68
C VAL A 87 -25.62 -2.73 -5.48
N THR A 88 -25.99 -2.97 -4.24
CA THR A 88 -27.13 -3.82 -3.85
C THR A 88 -28.06 -3.07 -2.89
N GLY A 89 -29.27 -3.58 -2.72
CA GLY A 89 -30.27 -3.03 -1.81
C GLY A 89 -31.27 -2.08 -2.48
N SER A 90 -32.40 -1.89 -1.81
CA SER A 90 -33.46 -0.94 -2.17
C SER A 90 -33.67 0.01 -1.01
N GLY A 91 -33.65 1.32 -1.22
CA GLY A 91 -33.69 2.32 -0.15
C GLY A 91 -32.35 2.48 0.56
N THR A 92 -31.88 1.52 1.33
CA THR A 92 -30.50 1.49 1.80
C THR A 92 -29.65 0.73 0.80
N LYS A 93 -28.65 1.41 0.24
CA LYS A 93 -27.72 0.83 -0.75
C LYS A 93 -26.42 0.41 -0.06
N THR A 94 -25.99 -0.81 -0.34
CA THR A 94 -24.66 -1.29 0.01
C THR A 94 -23.82 -1.26 -1.26
N ILE A 95 -22.77 -0.46 -1.22
CA ILE A 95 -21.82 -0.25 -2.31
C ILE A 95 -20.55 -0.99 -1.95
N MET A 96 -20.14 -1.92 -2.78
CA MET A 96 -18.87 -2.63 -2.62
C MET A 96 -17.97 -2.26 -3.78
N ILE A 97 -16.76 -1.79 -3.48
CA ILE A 97 -15.77 -1.38 -4.47
C ILE A 97 -14.50 -2.16 -4.23
N THR A 98 -14.00 -2.80 -5.26
CA THR A 98 -12.69 -3.43 -5.28
C THR A 98 -11.81 -2.65 -6.24
N ALA A 99 -10.81 -1.96 -5.71
CA ALA A 99 -9.80 -1.26 -6.49
C ALA A 99 -8.55 -2.12 -6.61
N THR A 100 -8.06 -2.27 -7.83
CA THR A 100 -6.86 -3.06 -8.17
C THR A 100 -5.82 -2.14 -8.77
N LEU A 101 -4.62 -2.12 -8.19
CA LEU A 101 -3.46 -1.40 -8.71
C LEU A 101 -2.27 -2.38 -8.80
N GLY A 102 -1.99 -2.87 -10.01
CA GLY A 102 -1.02 -3.94 -10.23
C GLY A 102 -1.45 -5.23 -9.54
N GLN A 103 -0.70 -5.66 -8.53
CA GLN A 103 -1.00 -6.86 -7.74
C GLN A 103 -1.72 -6.55 -6.41
N ILE A 104 -1.96 -5.28 -6.12
CA ILE A 104 -2.58 -4.85 -4.87
C ILE A 104 -4.07 -4.63 -5.09
N ASN A 105 -4.87 -5.27 -4.26
CA ASN A 105 -6.31 -5.11 -4.21
C ASN A 105 -6.70 -4.42 -2.90
N LYS A 106 -7.59 -3.43 -2.99
CA LYS A 106 -8.23 -2.82 -1.82
C LYS A 106 -9.73 -2.91 -2.00
N LYS A 107 -10.41 -3.34 -0.96
CA LYS A 107 -11.86 -3.51 -0.96
C LYS A 107 -12.48 -2.61 0.11
N ILE A 108 -13.45 -1.81 -0.31
CA ILE A 108 -14.23 -0.97 0.60
C ILE A 108 -15.71 -1.31 0.48
N GLN A 109 -16.40 -1.24 1.59
CA GLN A 109 -17.85 -1.35 1.67
C GLN A 109 -18.43 -0.08 2.24
N VAL A 110 -19.41 0.47 1.55
CA VAL A 110 -20.09 1.68 1.95
C VAL A 110 -21.59 1.43 1.99
N THR A 111 -22.23 1.87 3.05
CA THR A 111 -23.69 1.80 3.18
C THR A 111 -24.25 3.21 3.22
N ALA A 112 -25.16 3.51 2.31
CA ALA A 112 -25.81 4.80 2.19
C ALA A 112 -27.32 4.62 2.02
N SER A 113 -28.13 5.41 2.72
CA SER A 113 -29.59 5.45 2.51
C SER A 113 -29.94 6.46 1.43
N LEU A 114 -30.81 6.07 0.49
CA LEU A 114 -31.33 6.93 -0.56
C LEU A 114 -32.82 7.19 -0.32
N THR A 115 -33.22 8.46 -0.44
CA THR A 115 -34.62 8.87 -0.53
C THR A 115 -34.81 9.62 -1.85
N GLY A 116 -35.37 8.93 -2.84
CA GLY A 116 -35.35 9.42 -4.23
C GLY A 116 -33.92 9.54 -4.76
N ASN A 117 -33.52 10.73 -5.18
CA ASN A 117 -32.17 11.02 -5.70
C ASN A 117 -31.25 11.63 -4.64
N VAL A 118 -31.68 11.68 -3.37
CA VAL A 118 -30.90 12.27 -2.28
C VAL A 118 -30.24 11.16 -1.46
N ILE A 119 -28.95 11.29 -1.27
CA ILE A 119 -28.19 10.41 -0.37
C ILE A 119 -28.24 11.01 1.02
N ASN A 120 -28.78 10.27 1.97
CA ASN A 120 -28.91 10.71 3.36
C ASN A 120 -27.66 10.32 4.17
N GLN A 121 -27.32 11.17 5.11
CA GLN A 121 -26.32 10.88 6.13
C GLN A 121 -26.97 10.12 7.31
N PRO A 122 -26.24 9.25 8.04
CA PRO A 122 -24.81 8.97 7.90
C PRO A 122 -24.50 7.96 6.80
N ILE A 123 -23.31 8.08 6.20
CA ILE A 123 -22.72 7.09 5.32
C ILE A 123 -21.72 6.27 6.15
N THR A 124 -21.89 4.97 6.20
CA THR A 124 -20.94 4.08 6.89
C THR A 124 -19.91 3.58 5.87
N TRP A 125 -18.64 3.79 6.17
CA TRP A 125 -17.50 3.37 5.36
C TRP A 125 -16.67 2.34 6.14
N THR A 126 -16.29 1.25 5.52
CA THR A 126 -15.45 0.20 6.12
C THR A 126 -14.52 -0.38 5.08
N GLU A 127 -13.22 -0.43 5.39
CA GLU A 127 -12.26 -1.20 4.61
C GLU A 127 -12.41 -2.68 4.97
N LEU A 128 -12.52 -3.54 3.97
CA LEU A 128 -12.58 -4.97 4.14
C LEU A 128 -11.18 -5.58 3.99
N ALA A 129 -10.84 -6.50 4.88
CA ALA A 129 -9.62 -7.28 4.73
C ALA A 129 -9.68 -8.12 3.43
N ASN A 130 -8.53 -8.21 2.79
CA ASN A 130 -8.34 -9.04 1.59
C ASN A 130 -8.31 -10.51 1.94
#